data_a8b56e4b7f069f98876b4860ceb3180e
#
_entry.id   a8b56e4b7f069f98876b4860ceb3180e
#
_cell.length_a   1.000
_cell.length_b   1.000
_cell.length_c   1.000
_cell.angle_alpha   90.00
_cell.angle_beta   90.00
_cell.angle_gamma   90.00
#
_symmetry.space_group_name_H-M   'P 1'
#
loop_
_entity.id
_entity.type
_entity.pdbx_description
1 polymer ?
#
loop_
_entity_poly.entity_id
_entity_poly.type
_entity_poly.pdbx_seq_one_letter_code
_entity_poly.pdbx_strand_id
1 'polypeptide(L)'
;MPSPLAFDVRWRPFQLNPSLPTGRGLDKMQYYYDRFGGPSRVDGMIGQMKAVGRDVGIDFSYGGRVANTLDSHRLIWYARERGGSELQDRMVEELFRAYFTQEKSLGEREVLVECAAAVGMDVSGVLADDGSASSGVGTSEVQEEMEAYARRWNCRGVPLFVIDDKYPLSGAQPQEAFLDVFGDLEESN
;
A
#
# COMPACT_ATOMS: atom_id res chain seq x y z
N MET A 1 17.70 -24.46 22.31
CA MET A 1 17.57 -24.04 20.91
C MET A 1 16.86 -22.70 20.93
N PRO A 2 17.29 -21.69 20.19
CA PRO A 2 16.54 -20.44 20.11
C PRO A 2 15.11 -20.72 19.63
N SER A 3 14.15 -19.98 20.14
CA SER A 3 12.75 -20.09 19.68
C SER A 3 12.66 -19.54 18.25
N PRO A 4 11.88 -20.17 17.36
CA PRO A 4 11.70 -19.64 16.01
C PRO A 4 11.08 -18.26 16.07
N LEU A 5 11.50 -17.36 15.16
CA LEU A 5 10.91 -16.03 15.04
C LEU A 5 9.43 -16.14 14.65
N ALA A 6 8.60 -15.35 15.30
CA ALA A 6 7.20 -15.16 14.94
C ALA A 6 7.03 -13.81 14.27
N PHE A 7 6.31 -13.76 13.15
CA PHE A 7 6.10 -12.53 12.38
C PHE A 7 4.68 -12.01 12.56
N ASP A 8 4.53 -10.74 12.96
CA ASP A 8 3.28 -9.96 12.91
C ASP A 8 3.50 -8.79 11.94
N VAL A 9 3.09 -8.95 10.69
CA VAL A 9 3.23 -7.92 9.66
C VAL A 9 2.14 -6.88 9.82
N ARG A 10 2.52 -5.60 9.82
CA ARG A 10 1.61 -4.46 9.96
C ARG A 10 1.81 -3.48 8.82
N TRP A 11 0.81 -3.34 7.98
CA TRP A 11 0.79 -2.33 6.93
C TRP A 11 0.47 -0.94 7.52
N ARG A 12 1.29 0.04 7.16
CA ARG A 12 1.18 1.41 7.63
C ARG A 12 0.85 2.37 6.48
N PRO A 13 0.01 3.40 6.72
CA PRO A 13 -0.41 4.29 5.65
C PRO A 13 0.71 5.23 5.20
N PHE A 14 0.82 5.45 3.89
CA PHE A 14 1.67 6.47 3.28
C PHE A 14 1.08 6.93 1.94
N GLN A 15 0.73 8.20 1.82
CA GLN A 15 0.25 8.77 0.56
C GLN A 15 1.42 9.33 -0.25
N LEU A 16 1.75 8.69 -1.38
CA LEU A 16 2.79 9.17 -2.32
C LEU A 16 2.49 10.54 -2.91
N ASN A 17 1.22 10.85 -3.13
CA ASN A 17 0.75 12.15 -3.58
C ASN A 17 -0.64 12.45 -3.02
N PRO A 18 -0.73 13.15 -1.88
CA PRO A 18 -2.01 13.49 -1.26
C PRO A 18 -2.83 14.53 -2.06
N SER A 19 -2.21 15.19 -3.04
CA SER A 19 -2.87 16.21 -3.89
C SER A 19 -3.61 15.60 -5.09
N LEU A 20 -3.57 14.29 -5.30
CA LEU A 20 -4.35 13.64 -6.34
C LEU A 20 -5.86 13.81 -6.07
N PRO A 21 -6.68 13.98 -7.13
CA PRO A 21 -8.12 14.06 -6.96
C PRO A 21 -8.70 12.75 -6.41
N THR A 22 -9.76 12.87 -5.62
CA THR A 22 -10.59 11.75 -5.16
C THR A 22 -11.43 11.17 -6.30
N GLY A 23 -12.11 10.04 -6.03
CA GLY A 23 -12.99 9.38 -7.00
C GLY A 23 -12.19 8.80 -8.17
N ARG A 24 -12.68 9.01 -9.38
CA ARG A 24 -12.09 8.41 -10.59
C ARG A 24 -10.62 8.76 -10.81
N GLY A 25 -10.17 9.94 -10.41
CA GLY A 25 -8.77 10.35 -10.54
C GLY A 25 -8.35 10.73 -11.96
N LEU A 26 -7.04 10.67 -12.24
CA LEU A 26 -6.39 11.04 -13.50
C LEU A 26 -6.07 9.80 -14.34
N ASP A 27 -5.87 9.97 -15.66
CA ASP A 27 -5.29 8.92 -16.49
C ASP A 27 -3.88 8.56 -16.00
N LYS A 28 -3.64 7.27 -15.73
CA LYS A 28 -2.39 6.82 -15.11
C LYS A 28 -1.19 7.03 -16.03
N MET A 29 -1.31 6.70 -17.30
CA MET A 29 -0.21 6.82 -18.25
C MET A 29 0.16 8.27 -18.48
N GLN A 30 -0.83 9.15 -18.68
CA GLN A 30 -0.57 10.57 -18.83
C GLN A 30 0.09 11.18 -17.59
N TYR A 31 -0.41 10.83 -16.40
CA TYR A 31 0.20 11.25 -15.13
C TYR A 31 1.66 10.80 -15.00
N TYR A 32 1.98 9.58 -15.43
CA TYR A 32 3.35 9.06 -15.40
C TYR A 32 4.24 9.76 -16.41
N TYR A 33 3.76 10.02 -17.63
CA TYR A 33 4.51 10.77 -18.65
C TYR A 33 4.89 12.17 -18.16
N ASP A 34 3.93 12.87 -17.56
CA ASP A 34 4.14 14.23 -17.04
C ASP A 34 5.12 14.25 -15.87
N ARG A 35 5.07 13.23 -15.00
CA ARG A 35 5.85 13.16 -13.76
C ARG A 35 7.26 12.60 -13.94
N PHE A 36 7.45 11.66 -14.84
CA PHE A 36 8.69 10.87 -14.92
C PHE A 36 9.50 11.10 -16.20
N GLY A 37 9.23 12.16 -16.94
CA GLY A 37 10.07 12.62 -18.04
C GLY A 37 9.70 12.06 -19.42
N GLY A 38 8.41 11.85 -19.64
CA GLY A 38 7.82 11.57 -20.96
C GLY A 38 7.73 10.09 -21.35
N PRO A 39 7.07 9.84 -22.51
CA PRO A 39 6.71 8.48 -22.91
C PRO A 39 7.89 7.51 -22.99
N SER A 40 8.94 7.89 -23.72
CA SER A 40 10.08 6.98 -23.96
C SER A 40 10.71 6.44 -22.67
N ARG A 41 10.84 7.31 -21.66
CA ARG A 41 11.40 6.91 -20.36
C ARG A 41 10.44 6.03 -19.58
N VAL A 42 9.17 6.41 -19.54
CA VAL A 42 8.14 5.68 -18.80
C VAL A 42 7.90 4.30 -19.41
N ASP A 43 7.83 4.21 -20.73
CA ASP A 43 7.64 2.92 -21.43
C ASP A 43 8.80 1.95 -21.14
N GLY A 44 10.03 2.47 -21.08
CA GLY A 44 11.19 1.70 -20.66
C GLY A 44 11.09 1.20 -19.21
N MET A 45 10.69 2.05 -18.28
CA MET A 45 10.46 1.68 -16.87
C MET A 45 9.36 0.63 -16.74
N ILE A 46 8.25 0.79 -17.45
CA ILE A 46 7.14 -0.16 -17.46
C ILE A 46 7.59 -1.52 -18.00
N GLY A 47 8.34 -1.53 -19.12
CA GLY A 47 8.89 -2.76 -19.70
C GLY A 47 9.75 -3.53 -18.70
N GLN A 48 10.61 -2.83 -17.97
CA GLN A 48 11.45 -3.41 -16.93
C GLN A 48 10.62 -3.96 -15.77
N MET A 49 9.66 -3.19 -15.26
CA MET A 49 8.80 -3.64 -14.15
C MET A 49 7.93 -4.84 -14.53
N LYS A 50 7.41 -4.88 -15.75
CA LYS A 50 6.68 -6.06 -16.25
C LYS A 50 7.58 -7.30 -16.34
N ALA A 51 8.85 -7.15 -16.69
CA ALA A 51 9.79 -8.26 -16.68
C ALA A 51 10.02 -8.79 -15.26
N VAL A 52 10.35 -7.90 -14.32
CA VAL A 52 10.54 -8.26 -12.90
C VAL A 52 9.27 -8.90 -12.31
N GLY A 53 8.09 -8.36 -12.64
CA GLY A 53 6.82 -8.93 -12.17
C GLY A 53 6.61 -10.37 -12.63
N ARG A 54 6.86 -10.66 -13.92
CA ARG A 54 6.74 -12.02 -14.45
C ARG A 54 7.63 -13.03 -13.74
N ASP A 55 8.84 -12.63 -13.35
CA ASP A 55 9.78 -13.51 -12.65
C ASP A 55 9.28 -13.92 -11.26
N VAL A 56 8.37 -13.13 -10.65
CA VAL A 56 7.75 -13.39 -9.35
C VAL A 56 6.24 -13.67 -9.44
N GLY A 57 5.70 -13.91 -10.63
CA GLY A 57 4.31 -14.30 -10.84
C GLY A 57 3.30 -13.13 -10.79
N ILE A 58 3.74 -11.89 -10.97
CA ILE A 58 2.87 -10.71 -11.00
C ILE A 58 2.75 -10.17 -12.43
N ASP A 59 1.54 -10.18 -12.97
CA ASP A 59 1.25 -9.63 -14.31
C ASP A 59 0.88 -8.15 -14.20
N PHE A 60 1.88 -7.28 -14.09
CA PHE A 60 1.68 -5.84 -14.00
C PHE A 60 0.99 -5.26 -15.23
N SER A 61 -0.09 -4.51 -15.01
CA SER A 61 -0.76 -3.69 -16.01
C SER A 61 -0.77 -2.22 -15.63
N TYR A 62 -0.50 -1.34 -16.61
CA TYR A 62 -0.27 0.09 -16.36
C TYR A 62 -1.34 1.00 -16.94
N GLY A 63 -2.42 0.45 -17.46
CA GLY A 63 -3.61 1.24 -17.80
C GLY A 63 -4.38 1.72 -16.57
N GLY A 64 -5.60 2.18 -16.79
CA GLY A 64 -6.47 2.64 -15.72
C GLY A 64 -6.13 4.03 -15.20
N ARG A 65 -6.39 4.27 -13.93
CA ARG A 65 -6.35 5.60 -13.35
C ARG A 65 -5.58 5.64 -12.03
N VAL A 66 -5.10 6.85 -11.68
CA VAL A 66 -4.44 7.15 -10.40
C VAL A 66 -5.24 8.22 -9.67
N ALA A 67 -5.50 8.00 -8.39
CA ALA A 67 -6.32 8.86 -7.56
C ALA A 67 -5.76 9.02 -6.15
N ASN A 68 -6.38 9.87 -5.35
CA ASN A 68 -6.09 9.98 -3.92
C ASN A 68 -6.37 8.64 -3.23
N THR A 69 -5.46 8.22 -2.38
CA THR A 69 -5.49 6.89 -1.72
C THR A 69 -5.91 6.93 -0.25
N LEU A 70 -6.45 8.06 0.24
CA LEU A 70 -6.83 8.15 1.65
C LEU A 70 -7.87 7.09 2.03
N ASP A 71 -8.90 6.91 1.22
CA ASP A 71 -9.97 5.94 1.51
C ASP A 71 -9.48 4.49 1.44
N SER A 72 -8.56 4.15 0.54
CA SER A 72 -7.93 2.83 0.55
C SER A 72 -7.07 2.61 1.80
N HIS A 73 -6.38 3.63 2.32
CA HIS A 73 -5.66 3.53 3.60
C HIS A 73 -6.60 3.40 4.80
N ARG A 74 -7.74 4.10 4.80
CA ARG A 74 -8.79 3.93 5.82
C ARG A 74 -9.33 2.50 5.82
N LEU A 75 -9.52 1.93 4.64
CA LEU A 75 -9.98 0.55 4.49
C LEU A 75 -8.95 -0.46 5.04
N ILE A 76 -7.65 -0.26 4.78
CA ILE A 76 -6.57 -1.07 5.33
C ILE A 76 -6.50 -0.96 6.86
N TRP A 77 -6.62 0.25 7.41
CA TRP A 77 -6.68 0.48 8.84
C TRP A 77 -7.89 -0.22 9.46
N TYR A 78 -9.07 -0.06 8.87
CA TYR A 78 -10.31 -0.68 9.35
C TYR A 78 -10.26 -2.21 9.31
N ALA A 79 -9.62 -2.79 8.29
CA ALA A 79 -9.40 -4.23 8.23
C ALA A 79 -8.59 -4.73 9.44
N ARG A 80 -7.56 -3.99 9.84
CA ARG A 80 -6.78 -4.35 11.02
C ARG A 80 -7.60 -4.27 12.31
N GLU A 81 -8.40 -3.23 12.48
CA GLU A 81 -9.28 -3.07 13.65
C GLU A 81 -10.33 -4.17 13.75
N ARG A 82 -10.76 -4.75 12.64
CA ARG A 82 -11.79 -5.79 12.58
C ARG A 82 -11.28 -7.22 12.64
N GLY A 83 -10.11 -7.49 12.10
CA GLY A 83 -9.62 -8.86 11.96
C GLY A 83 -8.10 -9.00 12.07
N GLY A 84 -7.42 -8.02 12.70
CA GLY A 84 -5.98 -8.08 12.96
C GLY A 84 -5.13 -8.04 11.70
N SER A 85 -3.89 -8.53 11.82
CA SER A 85 -2.91 -8.54 10.73
C SER A 85 -3.35 -9.40 9.56
N GLU A 86 -4.01 -10.50 9.78
CA GLU A 86 -4.46 -11.41 8.72
C GLU A 86 -5.49 -10.75 7.78
N LEU A 87 -6.51 -10.10 8.33
CA LEU A 87 -7.50 -9.41 7.49
C LEU A 87 -6.90 -8.18 6.82
N GLN A 88 -6.00 -7.47 7.52
CA GLN A 88 -5.27 -6.34 6.94
C GLN A 88 -4.44 -6.77 5.74
N ASP A 89 -3.69 -7.85 5.84
CA ASP A 89 -2.85 -8.37 4.78
C ASP A 89 -3.67 -8.77 3.54
N ARG A 90 -4.74 -9.53 3.75
CA ARG A 90 -5.67 -9.89 2.67
C ARG A 90 -6.27 -8.66 1.99
N MET A 91 -6.57 -7.60 2.73
CA MET A 91 -7.09 -6.35 2.18
C MET A 91 -6.05 -5.65 1.30
N VAL A 92 -4.80 -5.59 1.75
CA VAL A 92 -3.70 -4.99 0.97
C VAL A 92 -3.47 -5.78 -0.33
N GLU A 93 -3.44 -7.10 -0.27
CA GLU A 93 -3.31 -7.96 -1.46
C GLU A 93 -4.43 -7.71 -2.48
N GLU A 94 -5.69 -7.59 -2.05
CA GLU A 94 -6.80 -7.28 -2.92
C GLU A 94 -6.70 -5.89 -3.57
N LEU A 95 -6.29 -4.88 -2.80
CA LEU A 95 -6.06 -3.53 -3.32
C LEU A 95 -4.90 -3.51 -4.32
N PHE A 96 -3.81 -4.22 -4.04
CA PHE A 96 -2.69 -4.36 -4.98
C PHE A 96 -3.11 -5.06 -6.26
N ARG A 97 -3.87 -6.16 -6.16
CA ARG A 97 -4.42 -6.88 -7.32
C ARG A 97 -5.31 -5.96 -8.17
N ALA A 98 -6.23 -5.24 -7.53
CA ALA A 98 -7.11 -4.30 -8.22
C ALA A 98 -6.33 -3.22 -8.97
N TYR A 99 -5.32 -2.62 -8.33
CA TYR A 99 -4.57 -1.51 -8.90
C TYR A 99 -3.50 -1.91 -9.90
N PHE A 100 -2.70 -2.94 -9.58
CA PHE A 100 -1.51 -3.30 -10.36
C PHE A 100 -1.79 -4.30 -11.49
N THR A 101 -2.86 -5.09 -11.39
CA THR A 101 -3.16 -6.13 -12.39
C THR A 101 -4.49 -5.93 -13.10
N GLN A 102 -5.47 -5.23 -12.48
CA GLN A 102 -6.82 -5.05 -13.04
C GLN A 102 -7.11 -3.62 -13.48
N GLU A 103 -6.12 -2.71 -13.38
CA GLU A 103 -6.23 -1.31 -13.81
C GLU A 103 -7.35 -0.50 -13.12
N LYS A 104 -7.80 -0.94 -11.95
CA LYS A 104 -8.84 -0.27 -11.17
C LYS A 104 -8.28 0.95 -10.43
N SER A 105 -9.13 1.96 -10.21
CA SER A 105 -8.76 3.15 -9.42
C SER A 105 -9.10 2.96 -7.95
N LEU A 106 -8.10 3.07 -7.08
CA LEU A 106 -8.31 2.99 -5.62
C LEU A 106 -8.95 4.26 -5.02
N GLY A 107 -9.30 5.23 -5.83
CA GLY A 107 -10.12 6.37 -5.42
C GLY A 107 -11.62 6.16 -5.68
N GLU A 108 -12.00 5.12 -6.41
CA GLU A 108 -13.40 4.81 -6.69
C GLU A 108 -14.00 3.94 -5.58
N ARG A 109 -15.09 4.43 -4.98
CA ARG A 109 -15.78 3.76 -3.87
C ARG A 109 -16.21 2.33 -4.23
N GLU A 110 -16.71 2.16 -5.42
CA GLU A 110 -17.18 0.86 -5.93
C GLU A 110 -16.05 -0.18 -5.95
N VAL A 111 -14.84 0.24 -6.34
CA VAL A 111 -13.64 -0.60 -6.33
C VAL A 111 -13.26 -1.00 -4.90
N LEU A 112 -13.31 -0.04 -3.96
CA LEU A 112 -13.01 -0.31 -2.56
C LEU A 112 -14.04 -1.26 -1.93
N VAL A 113 -15.32 -1.10 -2.26
CA VAL A 113 -16.40 -2.02 -1.82
C VAL A 113 -16.18 -3.43 -2.37
N GLU A 114 -15.80 -3.56 -3.66
CA GLU A 114 -15.49 -4.87 -4.26
C GLU A 114 -14.29 -5.54 -3.55
N CYS A 115 -13.21 -4.81 -3.29
CA CYS A 115 -12.05 -5.35 -2.59
C CYS A 115 -12.42 -5.82 -1.16
N ALA A 116 -13.22 -5.03 -0.44
CA ALA A 116 -13.69 -5.41 0.88
C ALA A 116 -14.59 -6.66 0.87
N ALA A 117 -15.50 -6.74 -0.09
CA ALA A 117 -16.35 -7.91 -0.24
C ALA A 117 -15.54 -9.18 -0.56
N ALA A 118 -14.47 -9.07 -1.37
CA ALA A 118 -13.59 -10.18 -1.70
C ALA A 118 -12.89 -10.78 -0.48
N VAL A 119 -12.62 -9.97 0.56
CA VAL A 119 -12.05 -10.46 1.83
C VAL A 119 -13.09 -10.72 2.93
N GLY A 120 -14.39 -10.58 2.59
CA GLY A 120 -15.49 -10.82 3.52
C GLY A 120 -15.69 -9.69 4.55
N MET A 121 -15.29 -8.46 4.25
CA MET A 121 -15.41 -7.32 5.14
C MET A 121 -16.59 -6.40 4.76
N ASP A 122 -17.44 -6.06 5.74
CA ASP A 122 -18.45 -5.03 5.60
C ASP A 122 -17.82 -3.63 5.74
N VAL A 123 -18.14 -2.74 4.80
CA VAL A 123 -17.59 -1.38 4.71
C VAL A 123 -18.56 -0.29 5.15
N SER A 124 -19.78 -0.65 5.54
CA SER A 124 -20.80 0.32 5.97
C SER A 124 -20.35 1.23 7.10
N GLY A 125 -19.39 0.77 7.89
CA GLY A 125 -18.80 1.55 9.00
C GLY A 125 -17.61 2.43 8.65
N VAL A 126 -17.09 2.40 7.41
CA VAL A 126 -15.87 3.12 7.04
C VAL A 126 -15.97 3.93 5.76
N LEU A 127 -16.73 3.49 4.79
CA LEU A 127 -16.97 4.22 3.55
C LEU A 127 -18.36 4.86 3.58
N ALA A 128 -18.41 6.16 3.87
CA ALA A 128 -19.68 6.90 3.88
C ALA A 128 -20.28 7.06 2.48
N ASP A 129 -21.61 7.13 2.41
CA ASP A 129 -22.33 7.28 1.15
C ASP A 129 -22.28 8.70 0.57
N ASP A 130 -21.81 9.70 1.35
CA ASP A 130 -21.83 11.12 0.98
C ASP A 130 -20.63 11.57 0.13
N GLY A 131 -19.71 10.67 -0.20
CA GLY A 131 -18.53 10.98 -1.02
C GLY A 131 -17.50 11.90 -0.36
N SER A 132 -17.65 12.21 0.92
CA SER A 132 -16.74 13.06 1.69
C SER A 132 -15.56 12.22 2.24
N ALA A 133 -14.40 12.36 1.63
CA ALA A 133 -13.17 11.72 2.10
C ALA A 133 -12.68 12.25 3.46
N SER A 134 -13.24 13.35 3.95
CA SER A 134 -12.74 14.05 5.14
C SER A 134 -13.50 13.79 6.43
N SER A 135 -14.65 13.12 6.40
CA SER A 135 -15.53 12.92 7.57
C SER A 135 -15.80 11.48 7.98
N GLY A 136 -15.13 10.50 7.37
CA GLY A 136 -15.37 9.07 7.64
C GLY A 136 -14.53 8.51 8.79
N VAL A 137 -14.99 7.41 9.35
CA VAL A 137 -14.27 6.61 10.35
C VAL A 137 -12.87 6.26 9.84
N GLY A 138 -11.86 6.40 10.68
CA GLY A 138 -10.48 6.08 10.37
C GLY A 138 -9.69 7.21 9.69
N THR A 139 -10.31 8.37 9.37
CA THR A 139 -9.61 9.47 8.71
C THR A 139 -8.55 10.09 9.61
N SER A 140 -8.93 10.49 10.82
CA SER A 140 -7.99 11.05 11.82
C SER A 140 -6.92 10.05 12.20
N GLU A 141 -7.30 8.81 12.45
CA GLU A 141 -6.40 7.74 12.87
C GLU A 141 -5.34 7.46 11.79
N VAL A 142 -5.74 7.37 10.52
CA VAL A 142 -4.82 7.18 9.40
C VAL A 142 -3.88 8.38 9.22
N GLN A 143 -4.40 9.62 9.35
CA GLN A 143 -3.59 10.82 9.23
C GLN A 143 -2.58 10.95 10.38
N GLU A 144 -3.01 10.73 11.62
CA GLU A 144 -2.13 10.73 12.79
C GLU A 144 -1.05 9.66 12.70
N GLU A 145 -1.41 8.46 12.21
CA GLU A 145 -0.47 7.38 12.00
C GLU A 145 0.58 7.73 10.92
N MET A 146 0.16 8.28 9.77
CA MET A 146 1.08 8.75 8.74
C MET A 146 2.07 9.77 9.28
N GLU A 147 1.60 10.76 10.03
CA GLU A 147 2.45 11.78 10.64
C GLU A 147 3.40 11.20 11.70
N ALA A 148 2.92 10.30 12.55
CA ALA A 148 3.73 9.67 13.58
C ALA A 148 4.90 8.87 12.98
N TYR A 149 4.64 8.06 11.95
CA TYR A 149 5.66 7.27 11.27
C TYR A 149 6.60 8.13 10.42
N ALA A 150 6.07 9.17 9.75
CA ALA A 150 6.91 10.12 9.03
C ALA A 150 7.91 10.81 9.96
N ARG A 151 7.49 11.23 11.16
CA ARG A 151 8.37 11.84 12.16
C ARG A 151 9.36 10.84 12.76
N ARG A 152 8.86 9.67 13.21
CA ARG A 152 9.68 8.68 13.92
C ARG A 152 10.81 8.12 13.05
N TRP A 153 10.53 7.83 11.80
CA TRP A 153 11.43 7.12 10.88
C TRP A 153 11.98 8.00 9.75
N ASN A 154 11.68 9.31 9.76
CA ASN A 154 12.00 10.21 8.65
C ASN A 154 11.55 9.64 7.28
N CYS A 155 10.37 9.01 7.25
CA CYS A 155 9.84 8.35 6.08
C CYS A 155 9.47 9.39 5.01
N ARG A 156 10.18 9.37 3.88
CA ARG A 156 9.96 10.28 2.74
C ARG A 156 9.49 9.56 1.48
N GLY A 157 9.30 8.25 1.57
CA GLY A 157 8.90 7.40 0.46
C GLY A 157 8.77 5.96 0.89
N VAL A 158 8.26 5.13 -0.01
CA VAL A 158 8.02 3.71 0.22
C VAL A 158 8.67 2.87 -0.90
N PRO A 159 8.98 1.60 -0.61
CA PRO A 159 8.75 0.90 0.65
C PRO A 159 9.70 1.35 1.77
N LEU A 160 9.21 1.33 2.99
CA LEU A 160 10.00 1.41 4.21
C LEU A 160 9.56 0.24 5.09
N PHE A 161 10.51 -0.58 5.49
CA PHE A 161 10.28 -1.68 6.43
C PHE A 161 10.90 -1.32 7.77
N VAL A 162 10.22 -1.60 8.87
CA VAL A 162 10.76 -1.44 10.22
C VAL A 162 10.57 -2.76 10.94
N ILE A 163 11.67 -3.41 11.27
CA ILE A 163 11.68 -4.73 11.91
C ILE A 163 11.96 -4.54 13.40
N ASP A 164 11.16 -5.18 14.24
CA ASP A 164 11.24 -5.13 15.72
C ASP A 164 11.30 -3.69 16.28
N ASP A 165 10.64 -2.72 15.60
CA ASP A 165 10.68 -1.30 15.98
C ASP A 165 12.10 -0.70 16.13
N LYS A 166 13.11 -1.34 15.55
CA LYS A 166 14.54 -0.98 15.68
C LYS A 166 15.29 -0.90 14.36
N TYR A 167 15.00 -1.78 13.40
CA TYR A 167 15.79 -1.96 12.19
C TYR A 167 15.03 -1.40 10.97
N PRO A 168 15.26 -0.13 10.57
CA PRO A 168 14.64 0.43 9.38
C PRO A 168 15.40 0.01 8.12
N LEU A 169 14.68 -0.55 7.15
CA LEU A 169 15.16 -0.83 5.80
C LEU A 169 14.40 0.06 4.80
N SER A 170 15.09 1.01 4.18
CA SER A 170 14.49 1.99 3.26
C SER A 170 14.70 1.59 1.81
N GLY A 171 13.64 1.64 1.03
CA GLY A 171 13.63 1.24 -0.39
C GLY A 171 13.47 -0.27 -0.58
N ALA A 172 13.35 -0.68 -1.84
CA ALA A 172 13.36 -2.10 -2.21
C ALA A 172 14.74 -2.68 -1.92
N GLN A 173 14.81 -3.53 -0.91
CA GLN A 173 16.04 -4.18 -0.47
C GLN A 173 16.10 -5.62 -1.01
N PRO A 174 17.30 -6.16 -1.25
CA PRO A 174 17.46 -7.57 -1.57
C PRO A 174 17.10 -8.46 -0.37
N GLN A 175 16.74 -9.72 -0.64
CA GLN A 175 16.32 -10.66 0.38
C GLN A 175 17.35 -10.83 1.50
N GLU A 176 18.63 -10.79 1.18
CA GLU A 176 19.75 -10.93 2.10
C GLU A 176 19.71 -9.88 3.21
N ALA A 177 19.32 -8.64 2.90
CA ALA A 177 19.23 -7.57 3.90
C ALA A 177 18.17 -7.86 4.98
N PHE A 178 17.11 -8.57 4.66
CA PHE A 178 16.12 -9.03 5.64
C PHE A 178 16.64 -10.22 6.44
N LEU A 179 17.30 -11.16 5.78
CA LEU A 179 17.86 -12.34 6.44
C LEU A 179 18.95 -11.98 7.46
N ASP A 180 19.78 -10.97 7.15
CA ASP A 180 20.80 -10.47 8.09
C ASP A 180 20.14 -9.93 9.36
N VAL A 181 19.08 -9.11 9.23
CA VAL A 181 18.34 -8.58 10.39
C VAL A 181 17.67 -9.71 11.19
N PHE A 182 17.10 -10.69 10.52
CA PHE A 182 16.47 -11.85 11.21
C PHE A 182 17.51 -12.69 11.95
N GLY A 183 18.70 -12.89 11.36
CA GLY A 183 19.82 -13.56 12.02
C GLY A 183 20.27 -12.85 13.30
N ASP A 184 20.44 -11.53 13.26
CA ASP A 184 20.78 -10.73 14.43
C ASP A 184 19.73 -10.84 15.55
N LEU A 185 18.44 -10.92 15.19
CA LEU A 185 17.36 -11.09 16.16
C LEU A 185 17.34 -12.49 16.79
N GLU A 186 17.65 -13.54 16.03
CA GLU A 186 17.76 -14.90 16.56
C GLU A 186 18.93 -15.05 17.54
N GLU A 187 20.07 -14.39 17.30
CA GLU A 187 21.23 -14.40 18.18
C GLU A 187 21.02 -13.59 19.47
N SER A 188 20.08 -12.64 19.43
CA SER A 188 19.78 -11.73 20.55
C SER A 188 18.73 -12.28 21.53
N ASN A 189 18.04 -13.38 21.18
CA ASN A 189 17.01 -14.06 21.97
C ASN A 189 17.56 -15.37 22.58
#